data_8b342c6082cd516d257778a13e2b3a81
#
_entry.id   8b342c6082cd516d257778a13e2b3a81
#
_cell.length_a   1.000
_cell.length_b   1.000
_cell.length_c   1.000
_cell.angle_alpha   90.00
_cell.angle_beta   90.00
_cell.angle_gamma   90.00
#
_symmetry.space_group_name_H-M   'P 1'
#
loop_
_entity.id
_entity.type
_entity.pdbx_description
1 polymer ?
#
loop_
_entity_poly.entity_id
_entity_poly.type
_entity_poly.pdbx_seq_one_letter_code
_entity_poly.pdbx_strand_id
1 'polypeptide(L)'
;RHDEYGGSLENRMRFILNIIKGIKEACGEDFPVIVRLTVDECYEKIGEKGKGYTLDEGVEIARRLEKAGIDAIDVSCAGYDTFNYWLEPVSFEPGWRKYMAKAVKDAVSIPVIAANLIRSPEQAEQQLEDGIQDFVSLGRPHIADPHWTEKAINGKTIRRCICCLNCFESMEANAFVGTHGECSVNPFVGHEGDLLKKDGNGRAAVVIGAGPA
;
A
#
# COMPACT_ATOMS: atom_id res chain seq x y z
N ARG A 1 -16.48 -9.15 19.63
CA ARG A 1 -17.50 -8.23 20.19
C ARG A 1 -18.81 -8.97 20.30
N HIS A 2 -19.60 -8.66 21.35
CA HIS A 2 -20.91 -9.25 21.63
C HIS A 2 -22.04 -8.21 21.54
N ASP A 3 -21.76 -7.08 20.93
CA ASP A 3 -22.68 -5.97 20.68
C ASP A 3 -23.19 -5.97 19.22
N GLU A 4 -23.96 -4.95 18.86
CA GLU A 4 -24.50 -4.76 17.50
C GLU A 4 -23.47 -4.59 16.38
N TYR A 5 -22.17 -4.49 16.71
CA TYR A 5 -21.04 -4.39 15.79
C TYR A 5 -20.22 -5.68 15.71
N GLY A 6 -20.68 -6.78 16.31
CA GLY A 6 -19.98 -8.06 16.36
C GLY A 6 -20.83 -9.24 15.89
N GLY A 7 -20.19 -10.39 15.71
CA GLY A 7 -20.86 -11.61 15.27
C GLY A 7 -21.10 -11.67 13.76
N SER A 8 -22.32 -11.50 13.29
CA SER A 8 -22.67 -11.62 11.87
C SER A 8 -21.93 -10.60 10.99
N LEU A 9 -21.79 -10.90 9.69
CA LEU A 9 -21.17 -9.98 8.74
C LEU A 9 -21.91 -8.64 8.68
N GLU A 10 -23.25 -8.64 8.75
CA GLU A 10 -24.07 -7.43 8.81
C GLU A 10 -23.66 -6.53 9.96
N ASN A 11 -23.51 -7.12 11.15
CA ASN A 11 -23.12 -6.37 12.35
C ASN A 11 -21.69 -5.83 12.23
N ARG A 12 -20.75 -6.63 11.73
CA ARG A 12 -19.34 -6.21 11.54
C ARG A 12 -19.20 -5.10 10.51
N MET A 13 -20.05 -5.07 9.50
CA MET A 13 -20.08 -4.01 8.47
C MET A 13 -20.85 -2.77 8.92
N ARG A 14 -21.70 -2.84 9.94
CA ARG A 14 -22.56 -1.73 10.39
C ARG A 14 -21.80 -0.43 10.58
N PHE A 15 -20.62 -0.49 11.17
CA PHE A 15 -19.81 0.71 11.45
C PHE A 15 -19.38 1.42 10.16
N ILE A 16 -18.78 0.70 9.21
CA ILE A 16 -18.33 1.29 7.96
C ILE A 16 -19.51 1.76 7.09
N LEU A 17 -20.60 1.02 7.06
CA LEU A 17 -21.79 1.40 6.29
C LEU A 17 -22.44 2.69 6.84
N ASN A 18 -22.48 2.85 8.16
CA ASN A 18 -22.96 4.10 8.79
C ASN A 18 -22.03 5.29 8.46
N ILE A 19 -20.71 5.08 8.39
CA ILE A 19 -19.76 6.14 7.98
C ILE A 19 -20.01 6.54 6.53
N ILE A 20 -20.10 5.58 5.60
CA ILE A 20 -20.35 5.86 4.18
C ILE A 20 -21.66 6.65 4.01
N LYS A 21 -22.74 6.18 4.65
CA LYS A 21 -24.02 6.85 4.65
C LYS A 21 -23.89 8.29 5.18
N GLY A 22 -23.26 8.49 6.34
CA GLY A 22 -23.06 9.82 6.92
C GLY A 22 -22.25 10.77 6.03
N ILE A 23 -21.23 10.26 5.32
CA ILE A 23 -20.47 11.06 4.37
C ILE A 23 -21.36 11.52 3.19
N LYS A 24 -22.09 10.58 2.59
CA LYS A 24 -22.99 10.89 1.45
C LYS A 24 -24.13 11.85 1.87
N GLU A 25 -24.69 11.68 3.05
CA GLU A 25 -25.70 12.60 3.61
C GLU A 25 -25.14 14.03 3.84
N ALA A 26 -23.90 14.14 4.34
CA ALA A 26 -23.30 15.42 4.68
C ALA A 26 -22.68 16.15 3.48
N CYS A 27 -22.09 15.40 2.53
CA CYS A 27 -21.29 15.95 1.42
C CYS A 27 -21.99 15.86 0.06
N GLY A 28 -23.11 15.13 -0.02
CA GLY A 28 -23.83 14.84 -1.27
C GLY A 28 -23.48 13.47 -1.86
N GLU A 29 -24.41 12.92 -2.66
CA GLU A 29 -24.26 11.59 -3.27
C GLU A 29 -23.06 11.50 -4.22
N ASP A 30 -22.70 12.59 -4.91
CA ASP A 30 -21.57 12.65 -5.84
C ASP A 30 -20.21 12.82 -5.15
N PHE A 31 -20.16 12.95 -3.82
CA PHE A 31 -18.90 13.07 -3.11
C PHE A 31 -18.13 11.72 -3.14
N PRO A 32 -16.89 11.68 -3.69
CA PRO A 32 -16.17 10.43 -3.88
C PRO A 32 -15.75 9.81 -2.54
N VAL A 33 -16.04 8.51 -2.38
CA VAL A 33 -15.68 7.73 -1.20
C VAL A 33 -14.87 6.51 -1.62
N ILE A 34 -13.61 6.47 -1.22
CA ILE A 34 -12.72 5.32 -1.43
C ILE A 34 -12.55 4.59 -0.11
N VAL A 35 -12.69 3.26 -0.13
CA VAL A 35 -12.47 2.43 1.06
C VAL A 35 -11.22 1.59 0.88
N ARG A 36 -10.27 1.73 1.83
CA ARG A 36 -9.18 0.78 1.95
C ARG A 36 -9.66 -0.42 2.76
N LEU A 37 -9.65 -1.58 2.12
CA LEU A 37 -10.17 -2.82 2.68
C LEU A 37 -9.07 -3.87 2.81
N THR A 38 -8.87 -4.39 4.01
CA THR A 38 -8.17 -5.65 4.22
C THR A 38 -9.07 -6.77 3.71
N VAL A 39 -8.71 -7.43 2.62
CA VAL A 39 -9.57 -8.46 1.99
C VAL A 39 -9.28 -9.86 2.50
N ASP A 40 -8.16 -10.06 3.18
CA ASP A 40 -7.74 -11.32 3.81
C ASP A 40 -6.82 -10.96 4.99
N GLU A 41 -7.15 -11.42 6.18
CA GLU A 41 -6.32 -11.20 7.36
C GLU A 41 -5.10 -12.14 7.43
N CYS A 42 -4.98 -13.09 6.50
CA CYS A 42 -3.84 -14.00 6.31
C CYS A 42 -3.53 -14.94 7.50
N TYR A 43 -4.46 -15.16 8.42
CA TYR A 43 -4.25 -16.05 9.56
C TYR A 43 -3.98 -17.50 9.15
N GLU A 44 -4.61 -17.99 8.08
CA GLU A 44 -4.36 -19.34 7.60
C GLU A 44 -2.92 -19.54 7.12
N LYS A 45 -2.26 -18.47 6.65
CA LYS A 45 -0.87 -18.50 6.20
C LYS A 45 0.14 -18.68 7.34
N ILE A 46 -0.29 -18.40 8.58
CA ILE A 46 0.50 -18.64 9.81
C ILE A 46 0.00 -19.85 10.60
N GLY A 47 -0.92 -20.64 10.02
CA GLY A 47 -1.42 -21.87 10.64
C GLY A 47 -2.63 -21.69 11.56
N GLU A 48 -3.15 -20.47 11.72
CA GLU A 48 -4.26 -20.11 12.59
C GLU A 48 -5.61 -20.17 11.85
N LYS A 49 -6.03 -21.39 11.48
CA LYS A 49 -7.29 -21.59 10.74
C LYS A 49 -8.52 -21.19 11.58
N GLY A 50 -9.46 -20.51 10.93
CA GLY A 50 -10.72 -20.07 11.55
C GLY A 50 -10.59 -18.83 12.42
N LYS A 51 -9.41 -18.20 12.47
CA LYS A 51 -9.20 -16.89 13.05
C LYS A 51 -9.28 -15.82 11.95
N GLY A 52 -9.95 -14.70 12.25
CA GLY A 52 -10.17 -13.64 11.28
C GLY A 52 -11.09 -14.06 10.11
N TYR A 53 -11.06 -13.31 9.03
CA TYR A 53 -11.77 -13.62 7.80
C TYR A 53 -10.81 -13.86 6.63
N THR A 54 -11.27 -14.64 5.67
CA THR A 54 -10.52 -15.03 4.48
C THR A 54 -10.90 -14.17 3.28
N LEU A 55 -10.21 -14.37 2.16
CA LEU A 55 -10.46 -13.66 0.91
C LEU A 55 -11.91 -13.78 0.43
N ASP A 56 -12.55 -14.92 0.61
CA ASP A 56 -13.95 -15.11 0.18
C ASP A 56 -14.90 -14.16 0.90
N GLU A 57 -14.73 -14.00 2.21
CA GLU A 57 -15.51 -13.03 2.98
C GLU A 57 -15.11 -11.59 2.63
N GLY A 58 -13.82 -11.32 2.42
CA GLY A 58 -13.32 -10.02 1.95
C GLY A 58 -13.94 -9.59 0.62
N VAL A 59 -14.09 -10.51 -0.32
CA VAL A 59 -14.77 -10.27 -1.60
C VAL A 59 -16.25 -9.97 -1.41
N GLU A 60 -16.94 -10.68 -0.50
CA GLU A 60 -18.34 -10.38 -0.17
C GLU A 60 -18.48 -9.00 0.50
N ILE A 61 -17.54 -8.63 1.37
CA ILE A 61 -17.48 -7.28 1.96
C ILE A 61 -17.34 -6.23 0.85
N ALA A 62 -16.45 -6.45 -0.12
CA ALA A 62 -16.26 -5.55 -1.26
C ALA A 62 -17.55 -5.32 -2.06
N ARG A 63 -18.31 -6.39 -2.38
CA ARG A 63 -19.61 -6.28 -3.05
C ARG A 63 -20.64 -5.47 -2.25
N ARG A 64 -20.66 -5.64 -0.94
CA ARG A 64 -21.58 -4.88 -0.06
C ARG A 64 -21.19 -3.41 0.06
N LEU A 65 -19.89 -3.11 0.06
CA LEU A 65 -19.40 -1.73 0.04
C LEU A 65 -19.75 -1.02 -1.28
N GLU A 66 -19.58 -1.70 -2.42
CA GLU A 66 -20.02 -1.17 -3.73
C GLU A 66 -21.52 -0.86 -3.71
N LYS A 67 -22.37 -1.77 -3.21
CA LYS A 67 -23.81 -1.53 -3.06
C LYS A 67 -24.15 -0.37 -2.13
N ALA A 68 -23.27 -0.07 -1.18
CA ALA A 68 -23.41 1.07 -0.28
C ALA A 68 -22.98 2.41 -0.89
N GLY A 69 -22.54 2.42 -2.16
CA GLY A 69 -22.25 3.62 -2.93
C GLY A 69 -20.84 4.16 -2.77
N ILE A 70 -19.85 3.32 -2.49
CA ILE A 70 -18.44 3.74 -2.60
C ILE A 70 -18.01 3.80 -4.06
N ASP A 71 -16.99 4.60 -4.34
CA ASP A 71 -16.55 4.90 -5.71
C ASP A 71 -15.29 4.11 -6.13
N ALA A 72 -14.50 3.60 -5.18
CA ALA A 72 -13.35 2.72 -5.42
C ALA A 72 -12.96 1.91 -4.18
N ILE A 73 -12.23 0.83 -4.38
CA ILE A 73 -11.65 -0.01 -3.31
C ILE A 73 -10.13 -0.03 -3.43
N ASP A 74 -9.43 0.31 -2.34
CA ASP A 74 -7.98 0.11 -2.20
C ASP A 74 -7.73 -1.21 -1.45
N VAL A 75 -7.29 -2.23 -2.18
CA VAL A 75 -7.10 -3.58 -1.68
C VAL A 75 -5.85 -3.68 -0.82
N SER A 76 -6.04 -4.09 0.43
CA SER A 76 -4.99 -4.42 1.39
C SER A 76 -5.18 -5.85 1.90
N CYS A 77 -4.22 -6.36 2.65
CA CYS A 77 -4.31 -7.65 3.34
C CYS A 77 -3.54 -7.63 4.65
N ALA A 78 -3.76 -8.66 5.47
CA ALA A 78 -3.07 -8.91 6.72
C ALA A 78 -3.29 -7.82 7.79
N GLY A 79 -2.55 -7.92 8.88
CA GLY A 79 -2.61 -7.00 10.01
C GLY A 79 -1.41 -7.21 10.94
N TYR A 80 -1.48 -6.71 12.16
CA TYR A 80 -0.35 -6.78 13.11
C TYR A 80 0.05 -8.22 13.47
N ASP A 81 -0.90 -9.13 13.64
CA ASP A 81 -0.62 -10.53 13.95
C ASP A 81 0.01 -11.30 12.77
N THR A 82 -0.23 -10.82 11.55
CA THR A 82 0.25 -11.40 10.30
C THR A 82 1.19 -10.43 9.55
N PHE A 83 2.01 -9.73 10.32
CA PHE A 83 2.77 -8.56 9.92
C PHE A 83 3.59 -8.73 8.63
N ASN A 84 4.27 -9.88 8.45
CA ASN A 84 5.09 -10.12 7.26
C ASN A 84 4.29 -10.14 5.95
N TYR A 85 2.98 -10.40 6.01
CA TYR A 85 2.08 -10.34 4.85
C TYR A 85 1.51 -8.94 4.64
N TRP A 86 1.53 -8.09 5.66
CA TRP A 86 1.12 -6.70 5.58
C TRP A 86 2.25 -5.81 5.04
N LEU A 87 3.48 -6.01 5.55
CA LEU A 87 4.66 -5.24 5.17
C LEU A 87 5.77 -6.20 4.71
N GLU A 88 5.72 -6.56 3.44
CA GLU A 88 6.53 -7.63 2.87
C GLU A 88 8.01 -7.26 2.79
N PRO A 89 8.92 -8.10 3.34
CA PRO A 89 10.35 -7.98 3.13
C PRO A 89 10.79 -8.45 1.73
N VAL A 90 12.08 -8.35 1.45
CA VAL A 90 12.69 -8.71 0.16
C VAL A 90 12.45 -10.16 -0.27
N SER A 91 12.19 -11.07 0.69
CA SER A 91 11.93 -12.50 0.43
C SER A 91 10.61 -12.79 -0.28
N PHE A 92 9.68 -11.82 -0.31
CA PHE A 92 8.43 -11.98 -1.04
C PHE A 92 8.63 -11.68 -2.52
N GLU A 93 8.01 -12.51 -3.37
CA GLU A 93 8.01 -12.28 -4.81
C GLU A 93 7.20 -11.01 -5.17
N PRO A 94 7.68 -10.19 -6.12
CA PRO A 94 6.91 -9.06 -6.62
C PRO A 94 5.52 -9.48 -7.11
N GLY A 95 4.47 -8.82 -6.62
CA GLY A 95 3.11 -9.15 -7.00
C GLY A 95 2.52 -10.39 -6.32
N TRP A 96 3.12 -10.94 -5.28
CA TRP A 96 2.68 -12.19 -4.62
C TRP A 96 1.19 -12.20 -4.24
N ARG A 97 0.62 -11.04 -3.89
CA ARG A 97 -0.79 -10.90 -3.49
C ARG A 97 -1.72 -10.39 -4.60
N LYS A 98 -1.26 -10.31 -5.85
CA LYS A 98 -2.06 -9.83 -6.99
C LYS A 98 -3.37 -10.60 -7.18
N TYR A 99 -3.41 -11.88 -6.78
CA TYR A 99 -4.63 -12.70 -6.82
C TYR A 99 -5.76 -12.15 -5.93
N MET A 100 -5.43 -11.47 -4.83
CA MET A 100 -6.42 -10.83 -3.95
C MET A 100 -7.07 -9.62 -4.65
N ALA A 101 -6.25 -8.77 -5.28
CA ALA A 101 -6.75 -7.64 -6.06
C ALA A 101 -7.61 -8.14 -7.24
N LYS A 102 -7.16 -9.19 -7.94
CA LYS A 102 -7.91 -9.81 -9.04
C LYS A 102 -9.26 -10.37 -8.58
N ALA A 103 -9.31 -11.06 -7.44
CA ALA A 103 -10.55 -11.60 -6.89
C ALA A 103 -11.57 -10.49 -6.57
N VAL A 104 -11.12 -9.36 -6.05
CA VAL A 104 -11.97 -8.19 -5.84
C VAL A 104 -12.38 -7.58 -7.18
N LYS A 105 -11.44 -7.40 -8.12
CA LYS A 105 -11.71 -6.83 -9.45
C LYS A 105 -12.75 -7.62 -10.23
N ASP A 106 -12.73 -8.94 -10.14
CA ASP A 106 -13.70 -9.80 -10.79
C ASP A 106 -15.09 -9.78 -10.11
N ALA A 107 -15.18 -9.23 -8.91
CA ALA A 107 -16.38 -9.26 -8.08
C ALA A 107 -17.14 -7.93 -8.05
N VAL A 108 -16.49 -6.81 -8.42
CA VAL A 108 -17.05 -5.46 -8.39
C VAL A 108 -16.90 -4.76 -9.74
N SER A 109 -17.73 -3.76 -10.01
CA SER A 109 -17.66 -2.93 -11.21
C SER A 109 -16.91 -1.61 -11.01
N ILE A 110 -16.75 -1.18 -9.76
CA ILE A 110 -16.02 0.03 -9.41
C ILE A 110 -14.50 -0.17 -9.53
N PRO A 111 -13.73 0.91 -9.67
CA PRO A 111 -12.27 0.85 -9.74
C PRO A 111 -11.63 0.16 -8.54
N VAL A 112 -10.61 -0.65 -8.81
CA VAL A 112 -9.79 -1.35 -7.82
C VAL A 112 -8.38 -0.79 -7.85
N ILE A 113 -7.91 -0.37 -6.68
CA ILE A 113 -6.55 0.13 -6.42
C ILE A 113 -5.80 -0.95 -5.65
N ALA A 114 -4.55 -1.21 -5.97
CA ALA A 114 -3.74 -2.14 -5.16
C ALA A 114 -2.23 -1.83 -5.22
N ALA A 115 -1.56 -2.08 -4.10
CA ALA A 115 -0.11 -1.89 -4.01
C ALA A 115 0.68 -3.10 -4.55
N ASN A 116 0.23 -4.32 -4.30
CA ASN A 116 0.74 -5.59 -4.83
C ASN A 116 2.27 -5.76 -4.88
N LEU A 117 3.01 -5.14 -3.95
CA LEU A 117 4.48 -5.18 -3.91
C LEU A 117 5.10 -4.84 -5.29
N ILE A 118 4.68 -3.72 -5.87
CA ILE A 118 5.22 -3.21 -7.14
C ILE A 118 6.67 -2.76 -6.94
N ARG A 119 7.59 -3.27 -7.77
CA ARG A 119 9.03 -2.96 -7.72
C ARG A 119 9.55 -2.30 -8.99
N SER A 120 8.82 -2.38 -10.10
CA SER A 120 9.21 -1.75 -11.37
C SER A 120 8.01 -1.25 -12.16
N PRO A 121 8.22 -0.29 -13.09
CA PRO A 121 7.18 0.17 -14.01
C PRO A 121 6.60 -0.95 -14.87
N GLU A 122 7.45 -1.85 -15.36
CA GLU A 122 7.04 -2.97 -16.22
C GLU A 122 6.07 -3.91 -15.45
N GLN A 123 6.35 -4.16 -14.17
CA GLN A 123 5.45 -4.95 -13.33
C GLN A 123 4.11 -4.23 -13.11
N ALA A 124 4.13 -2.91 -12.92
CA ALA A 124 2.92 -2.11 -12.75
C ALA A 124 2.05 -2.18 -14.00
N GLU A 125 2.64 -1.92 -15.16
CA GLU A 125 1.97 -1.96 -16.46
C GLU A 125 1.39 -3.35 -16.75
N GLN A 126 2.17 -4.42 -16.55
CA GLN A 126 1.71 -5.79 -16.77
C GLN A 126 0.49 -6.13 -15.91
N GLN A 127 0.43 -5.67 -14.66
CA GLN A 127 -0.74 -5.94 -13.81
C GLN A 127 -1.99 -5.17 -14.23
N LEU A 128 -1.83 -3.98 -14.84
CA LEU A 128 -2.94 -3.22 -15.44
C LEU A 128 -3.43 -3.91 -16.72
N GLU A 129 -2.50 -4.30 -17.61
CA GLU A 129 -2.83 -5.03 -18.84
C GLU A 129 -3.51 -6.37 -18.58
N ASP A 130 -3.06 -7.10 -17.55
CA ASP A 130 -3.66 -8.37 -17.11
C ASP A 130 -5.05 -8.19 -16.45
N GLY A 131 -5.52 -6.95 -16.28
CA GLY A 131 -6.80 -6.64 -15.64
C GLY A 131 -6.86 -7.07 -14.17
N ILE A 132 -5.74 -6.98 -13.46
CA ILE A 132 -5.66 -7.32 -12.04
C ILE A 132 -6.24 -6.22 -11.17
N GLN A 133 -6.02 -4.97 -11.58
CA GLN A 133 -6.47 -3.75 -10.91
C GLN A 133 -6.57 -2.61 -11.92
N ASP A 134 -7.19 -1.49 -11.53
CA ASP A 134 -7.33 -0.30 -12.39
C ASP A 134 -6.28 0.76 -12.07
N PHE A 135 -5.82 0.82 -10.81
CA PHE A 135 -4.83 1.79 -10.37
C PHE A 135 -3.74 1.12 -9.53
N VAL A 136 -2.51 1.59 -9.71
CA VAL A 136 -1.34 1.15 -8.94
C VAL A 136 -1.10 2.09 -7.76
N SER A 137 -1.03 1.53 -6.55
CA SER A 137 -0.65 2.26 -5.35
C SER A 137 0.82 2.01 -5.00
N LEU A 138 1.59 3.09 -4.80
CA LEU A 138 3.02 3.03 -4.53
C LEU A 138 3.35 3.73 -3.21
N GLY A 139 3.83 2.98 -2.22
CA GLY A 139 4.36 3.52 -0.97
C GLY A 139 5.89 3.57 -0.98
N ARG A 140 6.53 2.47 -0.59
CA ARG A 140 7.99 2.34 -0.51
C ARG A 140 8.77 2.70 -1.78
N PRO A 141 8.27 2.45 -3.01
CA PRO A 141 8.92 2.93 -4.22
C PRO A 141 9.07 4.45 -4.26
N HIS A 142 8.07 5.22 -3.80
CA HIS A 142 8.17 6.68 -3.73
C HIS A 142 9.05 7.18 -2.57
N ILE A 143 9.18 6.43 -1.47
CA ILE A 143 10.17 6.73 -0.43
C ILE A 143 11.59 6.57 -1.01
N ALA A 144 11.82 5.52 -1.77
CA ALA A 144 13.10 5.28 -2.43
C ALA A 144 13.40 6.31 -3.54
N ASP A 145 12.40 6.67 -4.33
CA ASP A 145 12.52 7.66 -5.41
C ASP A 145 11.24 8.49 -5.52
N PRO A 146 11.21 9.73 -4.99
CA PRO A 146 10.01 10.57 -5.02
C PRO A 146 9.53 10.91 -6.44
N HIS A 147 10.41 10.82 -7.45
CA HIS A 147 10.10 11.02 -8.86
C HIS A 147 9.81 9.72 -9.61
N TRP A 148 9.49 8.63 -8.93
CA TRP A 148 9.31 7.31 -9.52
C TRP A 148 8.34 7.33 -10.71
N THR A 149 7.15 7.89 -10.54
CA THR A 149 6.12 7.93 -11.60
C THR A 149 6.55 8.80 -12.78
N GLU A 150 7.11 10.00 -12.52
CA GLU A 150 7.65 10.86 -13.57
C GLU A 150 8.74 10.16 -14.39
N LYS A 151 9.64 9.47 -13.69
CA LYS A 151 10.72 8.71 -14.33
C LYS A 151 10.22 7.51 -15.13
N ALA A 152 9.21 6.81 -14.61
CA ALA A 152 8.58 5.70 -15.32
C ALA A 152 7.98 6.17 -16.66
N ILE A 153 7.18 7.25 -16.65
CA ILE A 153 6.57 7.81 -17.85
C ILE A 153 7.63 8.26 -18.89
N ASN A 154 8.76 8.79 -18.43
CA ASN A 154 9.80 9.35 -19.31
C ASN A 154 10.95 8.37 -19.59
N GLY A 155 10.87 7.10 -19.21
CA GLY A 155 11.91 6.10 -19.41
C GLY A 155 13.24 6.43 -18.73
N LYS A 156 13.20 7.18 -17.62
CA LYS A 156 14.40 7.55 -16.87
C LYS A 156 14.76 6.49 -15.82
N THR A 157 16.03 6.45 -15.42
CA THR A 157 16.51 5.55 -14.36
C THR A 157 15.85 5.85 -13.02
N ILE A 158 15.26 4.82 -12.42
CA ILE A 158 14.57 4.87 -11.12
C ILE A 158 15.47 4.27 -10.04
N ARG A 159 15.57 4.93 -8.89
CA ARG A 159 16.16 4.36 -7.68
C ARG A 159 15.18 3.35 -7.08
N ARG A 160 15.50 2.07 -7.19
CA ARG A 160 14.59 0.99 -6.80
C ARG A 160 14.58 0.77 -5.29
N CYS A 161 13.38 0.60 -4.72
CA CYS A 161 13.22 0.10 -3.35
C CYS A 161 13.74 -1.34 -3.26
N ILE A 162 14.60 -1.61 -2.28
CA ILE A 162 15.16 -2.95 -2.03
C ILE A 162 14.36 -3.76 -1.01
N CYS A 163 13.22 -3.26 -0.55
CA CYS A 163 12.33 -3.90 0.42
C CYS A 163 13.02 -4.34 1.73
N CYS A 164 14.00 -3.56 2.19
CA CYS A 164 14.76 -3.82 3.43
C CYS A 164 14.00 -3.47 4.71
N LEU A 165 12.86 -2.76 4.60
CA LEU A 165 12.01 -2.27 5.70
C LEU A 165 12.64 -1.22 6.62
N ASN A 166 13.86 -0.74 6.35
CA ASN A 166 14.51 0.30 7.15
C ASN A 166 13.65 1.57 7.32
N CYS A 167 12.89 1.94 6.29
CA CYS A 167 11.97 3.08 6.38
C CYS A 167 10.87 2.89 7.42
N PHE A 168 10.38 1.67 7.61
CA PHE A 168 9.40 1.36 8.64
C PHE A 168 10.04 1.35 10.03
N GLU A 169 11.14 0.62 10.19
CA GLU A 169 11.89 0.52 11.45
C GLU A 169 12.34 1.90 11.96
N SER A 170 12.90 2.72 11.07
CA SER A 170 13.32 4.08 11.42
C SER A 170 12.14 4.99 11.76
N MET A 171 10.99 4.88 11.09
CA MET A 171 9.80 5.63 11.45
C MET A 171 9.29 5.27 12.84
N GLU A 172 9.25 3.98 13.20
CA GLU A 172 8.87 3.57 14.56
C GLU A 172 9.83 4.13 15.62
N ALA A 173 11.15 4.01 15.40
CA ALA A 173 12.15 4.53 16.31
C ALA A 173 12.12 6.06 16.43
N ASN A 174 11.94 6.75 15.31
CA ASN A 174 12.05 8.21 15.23
C ASN A 174 10.75 8.94 15.58
N ALA A 175 9.59 8.30 15.51
CA ALA A 175 8.30 8.90 15.85
C ALA A 175 8.25 9.46 17.27
N PHE A 176 8.89 8.79 18.23
CA PHE A 176 8.92 9.20 19.64
C PHE A 176 9.89 10.34 19.93
N VAL A 177 10.84 10.59 19.04
CA VAL A 177 11.82 11.68 19.19
C VAL A 177 11.57 12.83 18.21
N GLY A 178 10.50 12.74 17.41
CA GLY A 178 10.07 13.81 16.51
C GLY A 178 10.98 14.03 15.30
N THR A 179 11.66 12.97 14.84
CA THR A 179 12.48 13.00 13.61
C THR A 179 11.80 12.21 12.48
N HIS A 180 12.30 12.39 11.25
CA HIS A 180 11.77 11.71 10.08
C HIS A 180 12.24 10.25 9.98
N GLY A 181 11.53 9.45 9.17
CA GLY A 181 12.00 8.12 8.77
C GLY A 181 13.18 8.19 7.80
N GLU A 182 13.88 7.09 7.62
CA GLU A 182 15.06 6.96 6.78
C GLU A 182 14.86 5.92 5.68
N CYS A 183 15.64 6.00 4.61
CA CYS A 183 15.66 4.99 3.56
C CYS A 183 17.09 4.57 3.24
N SER A 184 17.34 3.25 3.20
CA SER A 184 18.69 2.72 2.91
C SER A 184 19.23 3.09 1.53
N VAL A 185 18.38 3.45 0.58
CA VAL A 185 18.79 3.80 -0.78
C VAL A 185 18.53 5.27 -1.15
N ASN A 186 17.81 6.02 -0.31
CA ASN A 186 17.52 7.42 -0.53
C ASN A 186 17.94 8.26 0.68
N PRO A 187 19.12 8.90 0.65
CA PRO A 187 19.61 9.69 1.77
C PRO A 187 18.86 11.03 1.99
N PHE A 188 17.92 11.37 1.09
CA PHE A 188 17.18 12.64 1.14
C PHE A 188 15.78 12.52 1.72
N VAL A 189 15.40 11.36 2.23
CA VAL A 189 14.09 11.20 2.90
C VAL A 189 14.00 12.14 4.09
N GLY A 190 12.95 12.98 4.12
CA GLY A 190 12.77 14.04 5.12
C GLY A 190 13.59 15.31 4.85
N HIS A 191 14.38 15.33 3.78
CA HIS A 191 15.24 16.44 3.36
C HIS A 191 15.01 16.83 1.89
N GLU A 192 13.86 16.50 1.34
CA GLU A 192 13.53 16.72 -0.08
C GLU A 192 13.52 18.20 -0.48
N GLY A 193 13.28 19.09 0.50
CA GLY A 193 13.34 20.54 0.31
C GLY A 193 14.72 21.16 0.50
N ASP A 194 15.70 20.39 0.95
CA ASP A 194 17.04 20.91 1.22
C ASP A 194 17.82 21.09 -0.08
N LEU A 195 18.33 22.30 -0.26
CA LEU A 195 19.18 22.59 -1.41
C LEU A 195 20.61 22.09 -1.15
N LEU A 196 21.06 21.13 -1.97
CA LEU A 196 22.47 20.72 -1.97
C LEU A 196 23.36 21.89 -2.38
N LYS A 197 24.20 22.36 -1.48
CA LYS A 197 25.22 23.36 -1.77
C LYS A 197 26.42 22.70 -2.43
N LYS A 198 26.75 23.14 -3.64
CA LYS A 198 28.00 22.75 -4.32
C LYS A 198 29.13 23.63 -3.78
N ASP A 199 29.67 23.28 -2.60
CA ASP A 199 30.67 24.07 -1.87
C ASP A 199 32.08 23.47 -1.92
N GLY A 200 32.30 22.50 -2.83
CA GLY A 200 33.57 21.82 -3.00
C GLY A 200 34.74 22.73 -3.42
N ASN A 201 34.48 23.96 -3.91
CA ASN A 201 35.47 24.97 -4.26
C ASN A 201 36.64 24.42 -5.09
N GLY A 202 36.38 23.52 -6.04
CA GLY A 202 37.40 22.89 -6.88
C GLY A 202 38.22 21.78 -6.19
N ARG A 203 37.83 21.35 -4.97
CA ARG A 203 38.51 20.22 -4.32
C ARG A 203 38.30 18.93 -5.09
N ALA A 204 39.35 18.13 -5.21
CA ALA A 204 39.25 16.77 -5.73
C ALA A 204 38.80 15.82 -4.61
N ALA A 205 37.86 14.94 -4.92
CA ALA A 205 37.44 13.83 -4.06
C ALA A 205 37.81 12.51 -4.73
N VAL A 206 38.32 11.58 -3.93
CA VAL A 206 38.59 10.20 -4.40
C VAL A 206 37.61 9.29 -3.66
N VAL A 207 36.81 8.54 -4.44
CA VAL A 207 35.90 7.52 -3.90
C VAL A 207 36.54 6.15 -4.12
N ILE A 208 36.83 5.45 -3.03
CA ILE A 208 37.38 4.09 -3.05
C ILE A 208 36.26 3.11 -2.75
N GLY A 209 35.79 2.40 -3.77
CA GLY A 209 34.69 1.45 -3.68
C GLY A 209 33.42 1.94 -4.39
N ALA A 210 32.48 1.02 -4.62
CA ALA A 210 31.16 1.26 -5.18
C ALA A 210 30.05 0.81 -4.22
N GLY A 211 30.24 1.03 -2.94
CA GLY A 211 29.26 0.73 -1.89
C GLY A 211 28.06 1.67 -1.94
N PRO A 212 27.07 1.49 -1.03
CA PRO A 212 25.86 2.29 -0.99
C PRO A 212 26.08 3.71 -0.45
N ALA A 213 27.27 4.14 -0.18
CA ALA A 213 27.63 5.48 0.27
C ALA A 213 27.77 6.47 -0.89
#